data_a590718ccf1ddda92eeac8a1da32352c
#
_entry.id   a590718ccf1ddda92eeac8a1da32352c
#
_cell.length_a   1.000
_cell.length_b   1.000
_cell.length_c   1.000
_cell.angle_alpha   90.00
_cell.angle_beta   90.00
_cell.angle_gamma   90.00
#
_symmetry.space_group_name_H-M   'P 1'
#
loop_
_entity.id
_entity.type
_entity.pdbx_description
1 polymer ?
#
loop_
_entity_poly.entity_id
_entity_poly.type
_entity_poly.pdbx_seq_one_letter_code
_entity_poly.pdbx_strand_id
1 'polypeptide(L)'
;MWAWSDNQGNPEDALTLDEMLDNIMLYWLPGTATSSARLYWESFAMGVASVRLEIPVGVSVYPRETIRPSRRWVDRWMPNPIRYNILERGGHFAAWEQPALHAKEIRDCFAKVR
;
A
#
# COMPACT_ATOMS: atom_id res chain seq x y z
N MET A 1 -12.83 3.72 0.59
CA MET A 1 -12.78 2.42 -0.12
C MET A 1 -12.94 2.57 -1.64
N TRP A 2 -14.05 3.09 -2.16
CA TRP A 2 -14.33 3.15 -3.59
C TRP A 2 -13.19 3.69 -4.49
N ALA A 3 -12.57 4.79 -4.17
CA ALA A 3 -11.52 5.41 -4.99
C ALA A 3 -10.14 4.75 -4.86
N TRP A 4 -9.94 3.87 -3.86
CA TRP A 4 -8.62 3.37 -3.49
C TRP A 4 -8.50 1.85 -3.53
N SER A 5 -9.59 1.12 -3.74
CA SER A 5 -9.58 -0.33 -3.93
C SER A 5 -9.70 -0.71 -5.41
N ASP A 6 -9.31 -1.93 -5.73
CA ASP A 6 -9.38 -2.48 -7.08
C ASP A 6 -10.79 -2.99 -7.38
N ASN A 7 -11.73 -2.05 -7.59
CA ASN A 7 -13.14 -2.32 -7.84
C ASN A 7 -13.58 -1.84 -9.22
N GLN A 8 -14.75 -2.30 -9.67
CA GLN A 8 -15.38 -1.94 -10.96
C GLN A 8 -16.49 -0.89 -10.80
N GLY A 9 -16.50 -0.15 -9.70
CA GLY A 9 -17.49 0.86 -9.36
C GLY A 9 -18.29 0.54 -8.11
N ASN A 10 -18.13 -0.67 -7.55
CA ASN A 10 -18.66 -1.07 -6.26
C ASN A 10 -17.50 -1.55 -5.36
N PRO A 11 -17.30 -0.98 -4.16
CA PRO A 11 -16.27 -1.45 -3.22
C PRO A 11 -16.39 -2.95 -2.87
N GLU A 12 -17.58 -3.53 -2.93
CA GLU A 12 -17.82 -4.95 -2.68
C GLU A 12 -17.21 -5.88 -3.73
N ASP A 13 -16.77 -5.37 -4.87
CA ASP A 13 -15.97 -6.13 -5.85
C ASP A 13 -14.58 -6.49 -5.30
N ALA A 14 -14.08 -5.73 -4.32
CA ALA A 14 -12.74 -5.90 -3.78
C ALA A 14 -12.73 -6.34 -2.31
N LEU A 15 -13.71 -5.92 -1.52
CA LEU A 15 -13.82 -6.16 -0.07
C LEU A 15 -15.27 -6.43 0.30
N THR A 16 -15.51 -7.37 1.18
CA THR A 16 -16.86 -7.63 1.67
C THR A 16 -17.41 -6.47 2.52
N LEU A 17 -18.72 -6.35 2.60
CA LEU A 17 -19.39 -5.35 3.44
C LEU A 17 -18.96 -5.49 4.91
N ASP A 18 -18.87 -6.70 5.43
CA ASP A 18 -18.45 -6.96 6.82
C ASP A 18 -17.02 -6.48 7.07
N GLU A 19 -16.09 -6.77 6.17
CA GLU A 19 -14.71 -6.25 6.28
C GLU A 19 -14.65 -4.72 6.29
N MET A 20 -15.45 -4.06 5.45
CA MET A 20 -15.54 -2.61 5.43
C MET A 20 -16.15 -2.05 6.73
N LEU A 21 -17.18 -2.70 7.27
CA LEU A 21 -17.79 -2.33 8.55
C LEU A 21 -16.82 -2.55 9.72
N ASP A 22 -16.11 -3.65 9.76
CA ASP A 22 -15.08 -3.92 10.77
C ASP A 22 -14.02 -2.82 10.78
N ASN A 23 -13.55 -2.39 9.62
CA ASN A 23 -12.61 -1.28 9.53
C ASN A 23 -13.18 0.03 10.07
N ILE A 24 -14.45 0.35 9.80
CA ILE A 24 -15.11 1.53 10.37
C ILE A 24 -15.19 1.41 11.90
N MET A 25 -15.54 0.24 12.40
CA MET A 25 -15.71 0.00 13.85
C MET A 25 -14.38 0.11 14.61
N LEU A 26 -13.22 -0.18 13.99
CA LEU A 26 -11.91 0.03 14.61
C LEU A 26 -11.64 1.51 14.97
N TYR A 27 -12.29 2.43 14.29
CA TYR A 27 -12.19 3.87 14.59
C TYR A 27 -13.37 4.35 15.43
N TRP A 28 -14.55 3.86 15.14
CA TRP A 28 -15.79 4.31 15.77
C TRP A 28 -15.88 3.90 17.25
N LEU A 29 -15.68 2.62 17.56
CA LEU A 29 -15.81 2.11 18.93
C LEU A 29 -14.82 2.75 19.91
N PRO A 30 -13.51 2.88 19.61
CA PRO A 30 -12.56 3.53 20.51
C PRO A 30 -12.55 5.06 20.40
N GLY A 31 -13.36 5.67 19.52
CA GLY A 31 -13.40 7.12 19.33
C GLY A 31 -12.11 7.72 18.76
N THR A 32 -11.37 6.95 17.93
CA THR A 32 -10.01 7.31 17.50
C THR A 32 -9.93 8.04 16.16
N ALA A 33 -11.03 8.46 15.56
CA ALA A 33 -11.06 9.13 14.27
C ALA A 33 -10.16 10.38 14.25
N THR A 34 -10.27 11.24 15.27
CA THR A 34 -9.45 12.46 15.37
C THR A 34 -7.97 12.16 15.57
N SER A 35 -7.63 11.20 16.44
CA SER A 35 -6.23 10.85 16.69
C SER A 35 -5.58 10.17 15.49
N SER A 36 -6.31 9.39 14.70
CA SER A 36 -5.81 8.79 13.47
C SER A 36 -5.49 9.84 12.40
N ALA A 37 -6.27 10.92 12.31
CA ALA A 37 -6.03 12.01 11.39
C ALA A 37 -4.74 12.79 11.69
N ARG A 38 -4.23 12.68 12.91
CA ARG A 38 -3.00 13.34 13.36
C ARG A 38 -1.77 12.94 12.54
N LEU A 39 -1.68 11.67 12.11
CA LEU A 39 -0.63 11.20 11.23
C LEU A 39 -0.57 12.03 9.93
N TYR A 40 -1.70 12.32 9.32
CA TYR A 40 -1.77 13.12 8.10
C TYR A 40 -1.33 14.55 8.36
N TRP A 41 -1.82 15.16 9.43
CA TRP A 41 -1.45 16.52 9.81
C TRP A 41 0.07 16.67 10.00
N GLU A 42 0.67 15.79 10.78
CA GLU A 42 2.10 15.84 11.10
C GLU A 42 2.98 15.50 9.87
N SER A 43 2.60 14.49 9.08
CA SER A 43 3.36 14.06 7.90
C SER A 43 3.33 15.08 6.77
N PHE A 44 2.19 15.67 6.48
CA PHE A 44 2.09 16.68 5.41
C PHE A 44 2.75 18.00 5.79
N ALA A 45 2.74 18.37 7.06
CA ALA A 45 3.42 19.58 7.55
C ALA A 45 4.96 19.48 7.42
N MET A 46 5.51 18.28 7.55
CA MET A 46 6.95 18.03 7.40
C MET A 46 7.42 17.90 5.95
N GLY A 47 6.50 17.82 4.99
CA GLY A 47 6.79 17.52 3.60
C GLY A 47 7.22 16.06 3.39
N VAL A 48 7.06 15.55 2.18
CA VAL A 48 7.62 14.24 1.80
C VAL A 48 9.10 14.44 1.50
N ALA A 49 9.94 14.31 2.51
CA ALA A 49 11.39 14.28 2.29
C ALA A 49 11.70 13.03 1.44
N SER A 50 12.28 13.24 0.27
CA SER A 50 12.78 12.16 -0.55
C SER A 50 14.04 11.59 0.10
N VAL A 51 13.87 10.48 0.81
CA VAL A 51 14.98 9.76 1.44
C VAL A 51 15.51 8.73 0.46
N ARG A 52 16.80 8.79 0.17
CA ARG A 52 17.50 7.76 -0.59
C ARG A 52 17.73 6.53 0.31
N LEU A 53 17.22 5.37 -0.10
CA LEU A 53 17.33 4.13 0.64
C LEU A 53 18.45 3.26 0.07
N GLU A 54 19.55 3.13 0.80
CA GLU A 54 20.72 2.32 0.38
C GLU A 54 20.56 0.82 0.67
N ILE A 55 19.59 0.44 1.49
CA ILE A 55 19.30 -0.97 1.81
C ILE A 55 18.68 -1.69 0.59
N PRO A 56 18.72 -3.04 0.54
CA PRO A 56 17.97 -3.82 -0.45
C PRO A 56 16.47 -3.55 -0.36
N VAL A 57 15.85 -3.17 -1.47
CA VAL A 57 14.43 -2.80 -1.52
C VAL A 57 13.68 -3.63 -2.56
N GLY A 58 12.49 -4.12 -2.18
CA GLY A 58 11.49 -4.65 -3.11
C GLY A 58 10.37 -3.66 -3.33
N VAL A 59 9.97 -3.49 -4.58
CA VAL A 59 8.85 -2.63 -4.98
C VAL A 59 7.82 -3.45 -5.74
N SER A 60 6.60 -3.51 -5.21
CA SER A 60 5.43 -4.11 -5.87
C SER A 60 4.45 -3.01 -6.23
N VAL A 61 4.20 -2.82 -7.52
CA VAL A 61 3.33 -1.78 -8.05
C VAL A 61 1.97 -2.38 -8.36
N TYR A 62 0.96 -1.98 -7.60
CA TYR A 62 -0.42 -2.42 -7.80
C TYR A 62 -1.16 -1.48 -8.77
N PRO A 63 -2.04 -2.00 -9.65
CA PRO A 63 -2.63 -1.21 -10.73
C PRO A 63 -3.58 -0.11 -10.26
N ARG A 64 -4.21 -0.27 -9.11
CA ARG A 64 -5.12 0.72 -8.51
C ARG A 64 -4.53 1.46 -7.32
N GLU A 65 -3.21 1.37 -7.12
CA GLU A 65 -2.53 2.20 -6.13
C GLU A 65 -2.52 3.67 -6.59
N THR A 66 -2.64 4.59 -5.64
CA THR A 66 -2.67 6.03 -5.90
C THR A 66 -1.33 6.56 -6.43
N ILE A 67 -0.22 5.98 -5.97
CA ILE A 67 1.14 6.31 -6.43
C ILE A 67 1.78 5.07 -7.02
N ARG A 68 2.01 5.09 -8.33
CA ARG A 68 2.64 4.00 -9.08
C ARG A 68 4.01 4.44 -9.57
N PRO A 69 5.07 4.21 -8.79
CA PRO A 69 6.41 4.65 -9.16
C PRO A 69 6.92 3.90 -10.38
N SER A 70 7.45 4.62 -11.36
CA SER A 70 8.13 4.01 -12.50
C SER A 70 9.47 3.38 -12.05
N ARG A 71 9.97 2.40 -12.80
CA ARG A 71 11.28 1.81 -12.55
C ARG A 71 12.38 2.87 -12.44
N ARG A 72 12.38 3.88 -13.32
CA ARG A 72 13.34 5.00 -13.32
C ARG A 72 13.29 5.80 -12.02
N TRP A 73 12.11 5.97 -11.44
CA TRP A 73 11.93 6.65 -10.17
C TRP A 73 12.50 5.82 -9.02
N VAL A 74 12.20 4.53 -9.01
CA VAL A 74 12.73 3.59 -8.01
C VAL A 74 14.25 3.60 -8.02
N ASP A 75 14.89 3.45 -9.19
CA ASP A 75 16.34 3.42 -9.34
C ASP A 75 17.02 4.71 -8.84
N ARG A 76 16.33 5.83 -8.91
CA ARG A 76 16.85 7.12 -8.41
C ARG A 76 16.92 7.19 -6.88
N TRP A 77 15.91 6.67 -6.20
CA TRP A 77 15.76 6.80 -4.75
C TRP A 77 16.14 5.53 -3.99
N MET A 78 16.18 4.40 -4.68
CA MET A 78 16.46 3.07 -4.16
C MET A 78 17.51 2.42 -5.05
N PRO A 79 18.80 2.73 -4.86
CA PRO A 79 19.85 2.28 -5.79
C PRO A 79 20.12 0.78 -5.76
N ASN A 80 19.56 0.06 -4.77
CA ASN A 80 19.67 -1.39 -4.64
C ASN A 80 18.30 -2.09 -4.71
N PRO A 81 17.56 -1.98 -5.84
CA PRO A 81 16.26 -2.63 -5.98
C PRO A 81 16.45 -4.11 -6.31
N ILE A 82 16.26 -4.98 -5.33
CA ILE A 82 16.34 -6.45 -5.48
C ILE A 82 15.11 -7.04 -6.16
N ARG A 83 14.00 -6.33 -6.16
CA ARG A 83 12.76 -6.70 -6.84
C ARG A 83 12.00 -5.45 -7.29
N TYR A 84 11.51 -5.46 -8.51
CA TYR A 84 10.52 -4.52 -9.01
C TYR A 84 9.49 -5.29 -9.82
N ASN A 85 8.24 -5.28 -9.40
CA ASN A 85 7.18 -6.04 -10.05
C ASN A 85 5.94 -5.17 -10.25
N ILE A 86 5.34 -5.26 -11.43
CA ILE A 86 4.05 -4.63 -11.75
C ILE A 86 3.03 -5.75 -11.72
N LEU A 87 2.03 -5.59 -10.87
CA LEU A 87 1.03 -6.60 -10.59
C LEU A 87 -0.25 -6.36 -11.40
N GLU A 88 -1.03 -7.41 -11.59
CA GLU A 88 -2.21 -7.38 -12.45
C GLU A 88 -3.46 -6.90 -11.72
N ARG A 89 -3.48 -6.96 -10.38
CA ARG A 89 -4.64 -6.59 -9.55
C ARG A 89 -4.21 -6.16 -8.15
N GLY A 90 -5.13 -5.46 -7.48
CA GLY A 90 -4.96 -4.87 -6.16
C GLY A 90 -4.87 -3.34 -6.22
N GLY A 91 -5.32 -2.71 -5.17
CA GLY A 91 -5.32 -1.26 -4.98
C GLY A 91 -4.46 -0.83 -3.81
N HIS A 92 -4.84 0.27 -3.19
CA HIS A 92 -4.14 0.84 -2.04
C HIS A 92 -4.13 -0.10 -0.83
N PHE A 93 -5.19 -0.87 -0.66
CA PHE A 93 -5.30 -1.85 0.42
C PHE A 93 -4.87 -3.25 -0.02
N ALA A 94 -3.81 -3.36 -0.81
CA ALA A 94 -3.39 -4.58 -1.49
C ALA A 94 -3.24 -5.81 -0.57
N ALA A 95 -2.75 -5.62 0.66
CA ALA A 95 -2.65 -6.70 1.65
C ALA A 95 -4.02 -7.26 2.06
N TRP A 96 -5.03 -6.45 2.00
CA TRP A 96 -6.41 -6.78 2.35
C TRP A 96 -7.18 -7.30 1.12
N GLU A 97 -7.08 -6.59 0.00
CA GLU A 97 -7.76 -6.94 -1.25
C GLU A 97 -7.21 -8.24 -1.90
N GLN A 98 -5.89 -8.46 -1.80
CA GLN A 98 -5.16 -9.55 -2.45
C GLN A 98 -4.15 -10.20 -1.50
N PRO A 99 -4.58 -10.78 -0.35
CA PRO A 99 -3.67 -11.23 0.70
C PRO A 99 -2.67 -12.30 0.23
N ALA A 100 -3.12 -13.24 -0.59
CA ALA A 100 -2.26 -14.31 -1.12
C ALA A 100 -1.16 -13.76 -2.05
N LEU A 101 -1.54 -12.84 -2.95
CA LEU A 101 -0.61 -12.18 -3.86
C LEU A 101 0.38 -11.31 -3.10
N HIS A 102 -0.10 -10.51 -2.15
CA HIS A 102 0.75 -9.66 -1.33
C HIS A 102 1.74 -10.47 -0.50
N ALA A 103 1.30 -11.53 0.15
CA ALA A 103 2.18 -12.43 0.91
C ALA A 103 3.22 -13.12 0.02
N LYS A 104 2.86 -13.49 -1.21
CA LYS A 104 3.81 -14.05 -2.18
C LYS A 104 4.88 -13.03 -2.55
N GLU A 105 4.50 -11.79 -2.85
CA GLU A 105 5.45 -10.71 -3.18
C GLU A 105 6.47 -10.47 -2.05
N ILE A 106 6.01 -10.46 -0.80
CA ILE A 106 6.89 -10.34 0.37
C ILE A 106 7.86 -11.52 0.45
N ARG A 107 7.37 -12.76 0.35
CA ARG A 107 8.22 -13.96 0.41
C ARG A 107 9.26 -13.97 -0.70
N ASP A 108 8.87 -13.68 -1.93
CA ASP A 108 9.75 -13.67 -3.09
C ASP A 108 10.83 -12.56 -2.98
N CYS A 109 10.48 -11.43 -2.38
CA CYS A 109 11.43 -10.35 -2.10
C CYS A 109 12.46 -10.79 -1.06
N PHE A 110 12.02 -11.24 0.11
CA PHE A 110 12.92 -11.59 1.21
C PHE A 110 13.73 -12.88 0.97
N ALA A 111 13.27 -13.76 0.10
CA ALA A 111 14.07 -14.91 -0.33
C ALA A 111 15.40 -14.52 -1.00
N LYS A 112 15.53 -13.29 -1.49
CA LYS A 112 16.73 -12.79 -2.17
C LYS A 112 17.80 -12.21 -1.23
N VAL A 113 17.48 -12.06 0.05
CA VAL A 113 18.38 -11.47 1.06
C VAL A 113 18.65 -12.38 2.25
N ARG A 114 18.26 -13.64 2.11
CA ARG A 114 18.56 -14.71 3.09
C ARG A 114 19.88 -15.37 2.78
#